data_c4bcdaeff3e3cffc41dc603e63f3c783
#
_entry.id   c4bcdaeff3e3cffc41dc603e63f3c783
#
_cell.length_a   1.000
_cell.length_b   1.000
_cell.length_c   1.000
_cell.angle_alpha   90.00
_cell.angle_beta   90.00
_cell.angle_gamma   90.00
#
_symmetry.space_group_name_H-M   'P 1'
#
loop_
_entity.id
_entity.type
_entity.pdbx_description
1 polymer ?
#
loop_
_entity_poly.entity_id
_entity_poly.type
_entity_poly.pdbx_seq_one_letter_code
_entity_poly.pdbx_strand_id
1 'polypeptide(L)'
;MNDLSITIRPEAPGDAQAIERLHERTFGPGRFVLSAYRIREHVDHLLDVSFTARIGTLLVGSVRQLPVMIGETPALLLGPLTVEPPFRGRSVGRLLMERALKDAREKGHRLVLLVGDEPYYSRVGFKLVPKGRVTMPGPVDAARVLVFELVDGAFEGVSGTVAPDWSKARR
;
A
#
# COMPACT_ATOMS: atom_id res chain seq x y z
N MET A 1 -23.84 -23.65 1.85
CA MET A 1 -22.63 -22.87 2.13
C MET A 1 -22.90 -21.45 1.71
N ASN A 2 -22.92 -20.53 2.65
CA ASN A 2 -23.01 -19.13 2.30
C ASN A 2 -21.66 -18.70 1.72
N ASP A 3 -21.63 -18.55 0.43
CA ASP A 3 -20.52 -17.91 -0.25
C ASP A 3 -20.56 -16.42 0.16
N LEU A 4 -19.71 -16.07 1.12
CA LEU A 4 -19.63 -14.69 1.57
C LEU A 4 -18.93 -13.88 0.49
N SER A 5 -19.71 -13.22 -0.35
CA SER A 5 -19.18 -12.45 -1.46
C SER A 5 -18.43 -11.21 -0.93
N ILE A 6 -17.19 -11.06 -1.38
CA ILE A 6 -16.33 -9.94 -1.03
C ILE A 6 -16.53 -8.83 -2.06
N THR A 7 -16.85 -7.63 -1.58
CA THR A 7 -16.96 -6.44 -2.43
C THR A 7 -15.75 -5.53 -2.21
N ILE A 8 -15.05 -5.18 -3.28
CA ILE A 8 -13.94 -4.22 -3.26
C ILE A 8 -14.45 -2.88 -3.79
N ARG A 9 -14.26 -1.82 -3.02
CA ARG A 9 -14.68 -0.45 -3.38
C ARG A 9 -13.56 0.56 -3.13
N PRO A 10 -13.51 1.66 -3.89
CA PRO A 10 -12.64 2.76 -3.54
C PRO A 10 -12.93 3.26 -2.12
N GLU A 11 -11.87 3.61 -1.41
CA GLU A 11 -12.01 4.20 -0.08
C GLU A 11 -12.75 5.54 -0.18
N ALA A 12 -13.81 5.69 0.61
CA ALA A 12 -14.53 6.95 0.74
C ALA A 12 -14.10 7.69 2.01
N PRO A 13 -14.26 9.02 2.08
CA PRO A 13 -13.90 9.80 3.28
C PRO A 13 -14.55 9.27 4.56
N GLY A 14 -15.77 8.77 4.49
CA GLY A 14 -16.49 8.19 5.62
C GLY A 14 -15.92 6.87 6.14
N ASP A 15 -15.01 6.24 5.43
CA ASP A 15 -14.40 4.95 5.82
C ASP A 15 -13.22 5.12 6.78
N ALA A 16 -12.68 6.32 6.90
CA ALA A 16 -11.42 6.57 7.62
C ALA A 16 -11.43 6.06 9.06
N GLN A 17 -12.51 6.27 9.79
CA GLN A 17 -12.61 5.85 11.19
C GLN A 17 -12.62 4.31 11.32
N ALA A 18 -13.38 3.62 10.48
CA ALA A 18 -13.44 2.16 10.50
C ALA A 18 -12.09 1.54 10.11
N ILE A 19 -11.40 2.13 9.15
CA ILE A 19 -10.06 1.70 8.73
C ILE A 19 -9.05 1.91 9.84
N GLU A 20 -9.08 3.06 10.51
CA GLU A 20 -8.14 3.35 11.60
C GLU A 20 -8.34 2.37 12.77
N ARG A 21 -9.58 2.02 13.08
CA ARG A 21 -9.87 0.97 14.08
C ARG A 21 -9.32 -0.39 13.66
N LEU A 22 -9.40 -0.72 12.38
CA LEU A 22 -8.82 -1.95 11.83
C LEU A 22 -7.30 -1.94 11.98
N HIS A 23 -6.64 -0.85 11.67
CA HIS A 23 -5.19 -0.69 11.85
C HIS A 23 -4.79 -0.82 13.33
N GLU A 24 -5.56 -0.20 14.22
CA GLU A 24 -5.32 -0.26 15.66
C GLU A 24 -5.40 -1.70 16.20
N ARG A 25 -6.41 -2.46 15.78
CA ARG A 25 -6.55 -3.87 16.16
C ARG A 25 -5.45 -4.76 15.60
N THR A 26 -4.98 -4.45 14.40
CA THR A 26 -4.00 -5.28 13.67
C THR A 26 -2.57 -4.98 14.08
N PHE A 27 -2.21 -3.71 14.20
CA PHE A 27 -0.82 -3.27 14.41
C PHE A 27 -0.58 -2.68 15.80
N GLY A 28 -1.63 -2.30 16.51
CA GLY A 28 -1.52 -1.62 17.81
C GLY A 28 -0.79 -0.27 17.71
N PRO A 29 -0.21 0.22 18.83
CA PRO A 29 0.53 1.48 18.86
C PRO A 29 1.78 1.47 17.99
N GLY A 30 2.37 0.31 17.74
CA GLY A 30 3.55 0.17 16.90
C GLY A 30 3.33 0.56 15.45
N ARG A 31 2.09 0.74 15.00
CA ARG A 31 1.78 1.12 13.62
C ARG A 31 2.40 2.47 13.22
N PHE A 32 2.60 3.38 14.15
CA PHE A 32 3.15 4.71 13.89
C PHE A 32 4.62 4.69 13.44
N VAL A 33 5.33 3.60 13.64
CA VAL A 33 6.70 3.45 13.13
C VAL A 33 6.75 2.90 11.70
N LEU A 34 5.63 2.42 11.15
CA LEU A 34 5.56 1.96 9.77
C LEU A 34 5.83 3.12 8.81
N SER A 35 6.58 2.83 7.75
CA SER A 35 6.96 3.85 6.76
C SER A 35 5.77 4.61 6.19
N ALA A 36 4.67 3.90 5.91
CA ALA A 36 3.45 4.53 5.39
C ALA A 36 2.86 5.55 6.37
N TYR A 37 2.88 5.27 7.67
CA TYR A 37 2.40 6.22 8.68
C TYR A 37 3.30 7.45 8.77
N ARG A 38 4.61 7.28 8.72
CA ARG A 38 5.57 8.40 8.75
C ARG A 38 5.36 9.34 7.56
N ILE A 39 5.14 8.79 6.39
CA ILE A 39 4.90 9.58 5.19
C ILE A 39 3.54 10.27 5.25
N ARG A 40 2.52 9.60 5.79
CA ARG A 40 1.17 10.18 5.98
C ARG A 40 1.13 11.39 6.93
N GLU A 41 2.12 11.58 7.73
CA GLU A 41 2.23 12.80 8.54
C GLU A 41 2.32 14.06 7.66
N HIS A 42 2.76 13.91 6.41
CA HIS A 42 3.02 15.00 5.48
C HIS A 42 2.08 15.03 4.27
N VAL A 43 1.70 13.85 3.77
CA VAL A 43 0.82 13.72 2.61
C VAL A 43 -0.30 12.72 2.91
N ASP A 44 -1.47 12.96 2.32
CA ASP A 44 -2.58 12.02 2.44
C ASP A 44 -2.45 10.89 1.41
N HIS A 45 -2.97 9.72 1.75
CA HIS A 45 -3.15 8.67 0.76
C HIS A 45 -4.17 9.09 -0.30
N LEU A 46 -4.06 8.51 -1.48
CA LEU A 46 -4.94 8.82 -2.60
C LEU A 46 -6.17 7.92 -2.56
N LEU A 47 -7.34 8.52 -2.37
CA LEU A 47 -8.61 7.78 -2.24
C LEU A 47 -8.95 6.98 -3.51
N ASP A 48 -8.59 7.48 -4.67
CA ASP A 48 -8.92 6.87 -5.96
C ASP A 48 -8.08 5.63 -6.30
N VAL A 49 -7.02 5.36 -5.53
CA VAL A 49 -6.19 4.16 -5.65
C VAL A 49 -6.06 3.41 -4.31
N SER A 50 -6.92 3.74 -3.36
CA SER A 50 -7.04 3.07 -2.06
C SER A 50 -8.40 2.42 -1.96
N PHE A 51 -8.47 1.22 -1.36
CA PHE A 51 -9.67 0.40 -1.43
C PHE A 51 -10.04 -0.22 -0.09
N THR A 52 -11.31 -0.52 0.06
CA THR A 52 -11.85 -1.31 1.17
C THR A 52 -12.43 -2.62 0.64
N ALA A 53 -12.33 -3.65 1.47
CA ALA A 53 -13.01 -4.92 1.24
C ALA A 53 -14.15 -5.07 2.25
N ARG A 54 -15.30 -5.47 1.79
CA ARG A 54 -16.50 -5.63 2.61
C ARG A 54 -17.18 -6.96 2.35
N ILE A 55 -17.80 -7.48 3.39
CA ILE A 55 -18.75 -8.58 3.32
C ILE A 55 -20.07 -8.01 3.87
N GLY A 56 -21.05 -7.77 2.97
CA GLY A 56 -22.21 -6.99 3.33
C GLY A 56 -21.82 -5.57 3.75
N THR A 57 -22.18 -5.17 4.96
CA THR A 57 -21.79 -3.86 5.53
C THR A 57 -20.53 -3.92 6.37
N LEU A 58 -19.99 -5.12 6.62
CA LEU A 58 -18.81 -5.31 7.46
C LEU A 58 -17.52 -5.02 6.66
N LEU A 59 -16.74 -4.06 7.14
CA LEU A 59 -15.42 -3.79 6.59
C LEU A 59 -14.44 -4.85 7.10
N VAL A 60 -13.86 -5.63 6.18
CA VAL A 60 -12.96 -6.74 6.51
C VAL A 60 -11.54 -6.54 6.03
N GLY A 61 -11.28 -5.51 5.26
CA GLY A 61 -9.93 -5.21 4.79
C GLY A 61 -9.79 -3.82 4.20
N SER A 62 -8.55 -3.39 4.08
CA SER A 62 -8.19 -2.08 3.53
C SER A 62 -6.81 -2.13 2.92
N VAL A 63 -6.61 -1.38 1.84
CA VAL A 63 -5.30 -1.08 1.29
C VAL A 63 -5.24 0.40 0.93
N ARG A 64 -4.13 1.04 1.27
CA ARG A 64 -3.89 2.45 0.95
C ARG A 64 -2.65 2.62 0.11
N GLN A 65 -2.64 3.63 -0.72
CA GLN A 65 -1.47 4.02 -1.50
C GLN A 65 -1.22 5.52 -1.36
N LEU A 66 0.04 5.87 -1.09
CA LEU A 66 0.49 7.23 -0.84
C LEU A 66 1.42 7.72 -1.95
N PRO A 67 1.31 8.98 -2.35
CA PRO A 67 2.25 9.56 -3.31
C PRO A 67 3.60 9.81 -2.64
N VAL A 68 4.65 9.24 -3.21
CA VAL A 68 6.02 9.37 -2.74
C VAL A 68 6.97 9.71 -3.88
N MET A 69 8.18 10.11 -3.51
CA MET A 69 9.30 10.23 -4.43
C MET A 69 10.39 9.24 -4.01
N ILE A 70 10.97 8.56 -4.98
CA ILE A 70 12.21 7.81 -4.81
C ILE A 70 13.29 8.63 -5.51
N GLY A 71 14.07 9.40 -4.75
CA GLY A 71 14.92 10.43 -5.34
C GLY A 71 14.08 11.41 -6.15
N GLU A 72 14.28 11.46 -7.45
CA GLU A 72 13.52 12.33 -8.37
C GLU A 72 12.37 11.62 -9.09
N THR A 73 12.10 10.36 -8.77
CA THR A 73 11.10 9.53 -9.47
C THR A 73 9.82 9.45 -8.65
N PRO A 74 8.67 9.88 -9.20
CA PRO A 74 7.37 9.68 -8.56
C PRO A 74 7.02 8.20 -8.47
N ALA A 75 6.45 7.80 -7.35
CA ALA A 75 5.97 6.44 -7.10
C ALA A 75 4.80 6.46 -6.12
N LEU A 76 4.18 5.31 -5.95
CA LEU A 76 3.23 5.08 -4.86
C LEU A 76 3.89 4.20 -3.79
N LEU A 77 3.63 4.49 -2.52
CA LEU A 77 3.92 3.57 -1.43
C LEU A 77 2.63 2.86 -1.07
N LEU A 78 2.58 1.55 -1.30
CA LEU A 78 1.43 0.72 -0.95
C LEU A 78 1.57 0.28 0.50
N GLY A 79 0.56 0.61 1.30
CA GLY A 79 0.47 0.24 2.70
C GLY A 79 -0.27 1.28 3.55
N PRO A 80 -0.82 0.87 4.65
CA PRO A 80 -0.92 -0.51 5.09
C PRO A 80 -1.91 -1.34 4.25
N LEU A 81 -1.61 -2.62 4.08
CA LEU A 81 -2.56 -3.63 3.64
C LEU A 81 -3.01 -4.40 4.88
N THR A 82 -4.30 -4.39 5.16
CA THR A 82 -4.83 -4.94 6.40
C THR A 82 -6.05 -5.80 6.12
N VAL A 83 -6.10 -6.98 6.73
CA VAL A 83 -7.26 -7.88 6.66
C VAL A 83 -7.62 -8.31 8.08
N GLU A 84 -8.90 -8.22 8.42
CA GLU A 84 -9.40 -8.73 9.71
C GLU A 84 -8.98 -10.20 9.89
N PRO A 85 -8.41 -10.57 11.06
CA PRO A 85 -7.86 -11.91 11.26
C PRO A 85 -8.79 -13.07 10.89
N PRO A 86 -10.09 -13.06 11.24
CA PRO A 86 -11.01 -14.14 10.87
C PRO A 86 -11.18 -14.33 9.36
N PHE A 87 -10.84 -13.31 8.56
CA PHE A 87 -11.01 -13.31 7.10
C PHE A 87 -9.70 -13.51 6.35
N ARG A 88 -8.58 -13.70 7.05
CA ARG A 88 -7.31 -14.06 6.43
C ARG A 88 -7.39 -15.44 5.79
N GLY A 89 -6.64 -15.64 4.70
CA GLY A 89 -6.67 -16.88 3.95
C GLY A 89 -7.84 -17.02 2.97
N ARG A 90 -8.67 -15.98 2.83
CA ARG A 90 -9.81 -15.94 1.90
C ARG A 90 -9.57 -15.04 0.69
N SER A 91 -8.34 -14.83 0.33
CA SER A 91 -7.92 -14.00 -0.81
C SER A 91 -8.28 -12.51 -0.70
N VAL A 92 -8.71 -12.01 0.44
CA VAL A 92 -9.09 -10.59 0.62
C VAL A 92 -7.91 -9.67 0.32
N GLY A 93 -6.75 -9.96 0.88
CA GLY A 93 -5.54 -9.17 0.66
C GLY A 93 -5.11 -9.15 -0.81
N ARG A 94 -5.18 -10.30 -1.48
CA ARG A 94 -4.87 -10.39 -2.91
C ARG A 94 -5.83 -9.58 -3.76
N LEU A 95 -7.13 -9.68 -3.50
CA LEU A 95 -8.14 -8.92 -4.24
C LEU A 95 -7.96 -7.41 -4.08
N LEU A 96 -7.68 -6.97 -2.84
CA LEU A 96 -7.38 -5.56 -2.56
C LEU A 96 -6.16 -5.09 -3.35
N MET A 97 -5.10 -5.88 -3.32
CA MET A 97 -3.84 -5.53 -3.96
C MET A 97 -3.96 -5.51 -5.49
N GLU A 98 -4.60 -6.52 -6.07
CA GLU A 98 -4.83 -6.58 -7.52
C GLU A 98 -5.64 -5.37 -8.00
N ARG A 99 -6.67 -4.98 -7.26
CA ARG A 99 -7.48 -3.80 -7.58
C ARG A 99 -6.67 -2.51 -7.45
N ALA A 100 -5.90 -2.38 -6.38
CA ALA A 100 -5.05 -1.21 -6.15
C ALA A 100 -4.03 -1.00 -7.27
N LEU A 101 -3.37 -2.08 -7.71
CA LEU A 101 -2.39 -2.03 -8.79
C LEU A 101 -3.04 -1.75 -10.14
N LYS A 102 -4.17 -2.38 -10.42
CA LYS A 102 -4.93 -2.16 -11.66
C LYS A 102 -5.35 -0.71 -11.81
N ASP A 103 -5.99 -0.15 -10.79
CA ASP A 103 -6.48 1.23 -10.83
C ASP A 103 -5.32 2.24 -10.86
N ALA A 104 -4.23 1.97 -10.17
CA ALA A 104 -3.03 2.79 -10.23
C ALA A 104 -2.45 2.85 -11.64
N ARG A 105 -2.39 1.70 -12.33
CA ARG A 105 -1.94 1.63 -13.72
C ARG A 105 -2.85 2.45 -14.65
N GLU A 106 -4.16 2.26 -14.52
CA GLU A 106 -5.15 2.96 -15.34
C GLU A 106 -5.10 4.49 -15.14
N LYS A 107 -4.70 4.94 -13.96
CA LYS A 107 -4.59 6.37 -13.63
C LYS A 107 -3.21 6.97 -13.92
N GLY A 108 -2.34 6.23 -14.59
CA GLY A 108 -1.07 6.73 -15.08
C GLY A 108 0.09 6.64 -14.10
N HIS A 109 -0.09 6.00 -12.95
CA HIS A 109 1.04 5.73 -12.06
C HIS A 109 1.95 4.67 -12.69
N ARG A 110 3.24 4.74 -12.41
CA ARG A 110 4.24 3.92 -13.08
C ARG A 110 4.91 2.90 -12.18
N LEU A 111 5.01 3.19 -10.89
CA LEU A 111 5.84 2.43 -9.96
C LEU A 111 5.20 2.38 -8.58
N VAL A 112 5.21 1.20 -7.97
CA VAL A 112 4.71 0.98 -6.60
C VAL A 112 5.83 0.39 -5.75
N LEU A 113 6.03 0.98 -4.59
CA LEU A 113 6.97 0.52 -3.58
C LEU A 113 6.19 -0.04 -2.40
N LEU A 114 6.72 -1.06 -1.74
CA LEU A 114 6.14 -1.53 -0.49
C LEU A 114 7.21 -2.14 0.42
N VAL A 115 6.94 -2.13 1.72
CA VAL A 115 7.73 -2.83 2.72
C VAL A 115 6.89 -3.99 3.24
N GLY A 116 7.32 -5.21 3.01
CA GLY A 116 6.54 -6.38 3.39
C GLY A 116 7.27 -7.70 3.14
N ASP A 117 6.50 -8.76 3.21
CA ASP A 117 7.00 -10.13 3.18
C ASP A 117 7.18 -10.59 1.73
N GLU A 118 8.41 -10.74 1.29
CA GLU A 118 8.74 -11.04 -0.11
C GLU A 118 8.02 -12.30 -0.64
N PRO A 119 8.00 -13.44 0.08
CA PRO A 119 7.30 -14.62 -0.42
C PRO A 119 5.81 -14.40 -0.68
N TYR A 120 5.17 -13.56 0.12
CA TYR A 120 3.76 -13.24 -0.07
C TYR A 120 3.54 -12.32 -1.27
N TYR A 121 4.29 -11.22 -1.35
CA TYR A 121 4.09 -10.20 -2.37
C TYR A 121 4.67 -10.57 -3.73
N SER A 122 5.66 -11.45 -3.78
CA SER A 122 6.20 -11.95 -5.05
C SER A 122 5.16 -12.71 -5.87
N ARG A 123 4.18 -13.32 -5.21
CA ARG A 123 3.06 -13.99 -5.89
C ARG A 123 2.19 -13.03 -6.70
N VAL A 124 2.20 -11.75 -6.34
CA VAL A 124 1.45 -10.71 -7.06
C VAL A 124 2.31 -10.03 -8.12
N GLY A 125 3.62 -10.25 -8.08
CA GLY A 125 4.57 -9.70 -9.04
C GLY A 125 5.53 -8.66 -8.49
N PHE A 126 5.54 -8.41 -7.17
CA PHE A 126 6.55 -7.56 -6.55
C PHE A 126 7.91 -8.25 -6.58
N LYS A 127 8.94 -7.45 -6.73
CA LYS A 127 10.33 -7.90 -6.77
C LYS A 127 11.14 -7.21 -5.69
N LEU A 128 12.12 -7.92 -5.16
CA LEU A 128 13.05 -7.36 -4.18
C LEU A 128 13.85 -6.22 -4.81
N VAL A 129 13.88 -5.09 -4.12
CA VAL A 129 14.75 -3.97 -4.51
C VAL A 129 16.21 -4.35 -4.23
N PRO A 130 17.11 -4.19 -5.20
CA PRO A 130 18.54 -4.41 -4.95
C PRO A 130 19.04 -3.55 -3.79
N LYS A 131 19.83 -4.15 -2.92
CA LYS A 131 20.36 -3.48 -1.72
C LYS A 131 21.07 -2.18 -2.08
N GLY A 132 20.75 -1.11 -1.36
CA GLY A 132 21.40 0.21 -1.54
C GLY A 132 20.74 1.09 -2.59
N ARG A 133 19.80 0.61 -3.39
CA ARG A 133 19.14 1.45 -4.40
C ARG A 133 18.08 2.36 -3.83
N VAL A 134 17.35 1.91 -2.83
CA VAL A 134 16.27 2.68 -2.21
C VAL A 134 16.50 2.75 -0.72
N THR A 135 16.50 3.98 -0.17
CA THR A 135 16.63 4.23 1.27
C THR A 135 15.26 4.66 1.81
N MET A 136 14.73 3.90 2.75
CA MET A 136 13.46 4.22 3.42
C MET A 136 13.65 5.29 4.51
N PRO A 137 12.60 6.05 4.86
CA PRO A 137 12.69 7.13 5.86
C PRO A 137 12.78 6.66 7.31
N GLY A 138 13.16 5.43 7.57
CA GLY A 138 13.32 4.87 8.89
C GLY A 138 13.97 3.51 8.83
N PRO A 139 14.21 2.87 9.98
CA PRO A 139 14.77 1.53 10.01
C PRO A 139 13.90 0.55 9.24
N VAL A 140 14.51 -0.21 8.35
CA VAL A 140 13.83 -1.23 7.55
C VAL A 140 14.79 -2.36 7.24
N ASP A 141 14.28 -3.58 7.23
CA ASP A 141 15.00 -4.72 6.70
C ASP A 141 15.04 -4.62 5.16
N ALA A 142 16.24 -4.56 4.59
CA ALA A 142 16.43 -4.46 3.14
C ALA A 142 15.77 -5.62 2.38
N ALA A 143 15.63 -6.79 2.98
CA ALA A 143 14.95 -7.94 2.40
C ALA A 143 13.42 -7.78 2.30
N ARG A 144 12.89 -6.70 2.84
CA ARG A 144 11.45 -6.39 2.83
C ARG A 144 11.08 -5.22 1.93
N VAL A 145 12.04 -4.59 1.30
CA VAL A 145 11.77 -3.46 0.38
C VAL A 145 11.53 -4.03 -1.02
N LEU A 146 10.31 -3.85 -1.51
CA LEU A 146 9.82 -4.47 -2.74
C LEU A 146 9.30 -3.41 -3.70
N VAL A 147 9.34 -3.72 -4.98
CA VAL A 147 8.88 -2.82 -6.03
C VAL A 147 8.04 -3.58 -7.07
N PHE A 148 7.05 -2.89 -7.62
CA PHE A 148 6.22 -3.37 -8.72
C PHE A 148 6.20 -2.32 -9.83
N GLU A 149 6.59 -2.74 -11.04
CA GLU A 149 6.52 -1.88 -12.22
C GLU A 149 5.12 -1.96 -12.83
N LEU A 150 4.36 -0.87 -12.73
CA LEU A 150 3.07 -0.75 -13.41
C LEU A 150 3.26 -0.58 -14.91
N VAL A 151 4.39 -0.02 -15.29
CA VAL A 151 4.85 0.10 -16.67
C VAL A 151 6.22 -0.60 -16.74
N ASP A 152 6.40 -1.47 -17.70
CA ASP A 152 7.66 -2.19 -17.86
C ASP A 152 8.84 -1.24 -17.96
N GLY A 153 9.88 -1.50 -17.17
CA GLY A 153 11.09 -0.66 -17.12
C GLY A 153 10.99 0.57 -16.23
N ALA A 154 9.86 0.80 -15.54
CA ALA A 154 9.67 2.00 -14.72
C ALA A 154 10.68 2.12 -13.57
N PHE A 155 11.23 1.00 -13.09
CA PHE A 155 12.24 1.00 -12.03
C PHE A 155 13.68 1.11 -12.56
N GLU A 156 13.89 1.03 -13.85
CA GLU A 156 15.20 1.11 -14.45
C GLU A 156 15.82 2.49 -14.17
N GLY A 157 17.03 2.50 -13.61
CA GLY A 157 17.74 3.74 -13.26
C GLY A 157 17.18 4.48 -12.03
N VAL A 158 16.16 3.96 -11.36
CA VAL A 158 15.57 4.59 -10.19
C VAL A 158 16.39 4.26 -8.95
N SER A 159 16.76 5.30 -8.19
CA SER A 159 17.47 5.17 -6.91
C SER A 159 17.25 6.41 -6.05
N GLY A 160 17.51 6.29 -4.77
CA GLY A 160 17.51 7.42 -3.85
C GLY A 160 16.69 7.18 -2.59
N THR A 161 16.55 8.25 -1.82
CA THR A 161 15.77 8.25 -0.58
C THR A 161 14.28 8.41 -0.88
N VAL A 162 13.47 7.61 -0.21
CA VAL A 162 12.01 7.74 -0.25
C VAL A 162 11.59 8.90 0.63
N ALA A 163 10.80 9.79 0.06
CA ALA A 163 10.25 10.94 0.77
C ALA A 163 8.80 11.15 0.34
N PRO A 164 8.00 11.89 1.13
CA PRO A 164 6.68 12.30 0.68
C PRO A 164 6.79 13.02 -0.67
N ASP A 165 5.77 12.90 -1.51
CA ASP A 165 5.67 13.78 -2.66
C ASP A 165 5.20 15.16 -2.17
N TRP A 166 6.16 16.06 -1.95
CA TRP A 166 5.91 17.39 -1.38
C TRP A 166 4.99 18.25 -2.24
N SER A 167 4.85 17.95 -3.54
CA SER A 167 3.89 18.64 -4.41
C SER A 167 2.44 18.31 -4.03
N LYS A 168 2.23 17.23 -3.30
CA LYS A 168 0.95 16.75 -2.77
C LYS A 168 0.78 17.00 -1.29
N ALA A 169 1.74 17.66 -0.64
CA ALA A 169 1.71 17.90 0.80
C ALA A 169 0.47 18.70 1.23
N ARG A 170 -0.02 18.40 2.42
CA ARG A 170 -1.09 19.18 3.07
C ARG A 170 -0.60 20.62 3.29
N ARG A 171 -1.45 21.57 2.98
CA ARG A 171 -1.20 23.01 3.23
C ARG A 171 -1.71 23.40 4.61
#